data_80b5a99ba746c29963bd12c94384ba45
#
_entry.id   80b5a99ba746c29963bd12c94384ba45
#
_cell.length_a   1.000
_cell.length_b   1.000
_cell.length_c   1.000
_cell.angle_alpha   90.00
_cell.angle_beta   90.00
_cell.angle_gamma   90.00
#
_symmetry.space_group_name_H-M   'P 1'
#
loop_
_entity.id
_entity.type
_entity.pdbx_description
1 polymer ?
#
loop_
_entity_poly.entity_id
_entity_poly.type
_entity_poly.pdbx_seq_one_letter_code
_entity_poly.pdbx_strand_id
1 'polypeptide(L)'
;MLCCTDESKTNKITILWEDIIMSKLRVWWIPQIGINEIFYVPVNTPEEGKKLLDTLAAYDAFQLQNNVKSDCFNVGGLQMFDEEDEDWYDWNVETDNYFYDDLDEYCKSEDCEQAEELENFQKEVFKQIDWSKIPD
;
A
#
# COMPACT_ATOMS: atom_id res chain seq x y z
N MET A 1 2.73 -19.18 -10.43
CA MET A 1 2.93 -18.42 -10.72
C MET A 1 2.52 -17.92 -11.71
N LEU A 2 2.34 -17.18 -12.11
CA LEU A 2 1.89 -16.75 -12.71
C LEU A 2 2.04 -15.75 -13.36
N CYS A 3 3.01 -15.50 -13.75
CA CYS A 3 3.46 -14.40 -14.55
C CYS A 3 3.01 -14.45 -15.96
N CYS A 4 2.44 -15.48 -16.34
CA CYS A 4 1.97 -15.60 -17.71
C CYS A 4 0.67 -14.92 -17.88
N THR A 5 0.62 -13.91 -18.71
CA THR A 5 -0.63 -13.33 -19.07
C THR A 5 -1.23 -14.09 -20.21
N ASP A 6 -2.47 -14.43 -20.06
CA ASP A 6 -3.25 -15.05 -21.08
C ASP A 6 -3.77 -13.94 -22.02
N GLU A 7 -3.48 -14.04 -23.29
CA GLU A 7 -3.92 -13.03 -24.25
C GLU A 7 -5.44 -12.92 -24.32
N SER A 8 -6.15 -14.00 -24.00
CA SER A 8 -7.62 -13.96 -23.97
C SER A 8 -8.17 -13.03 -22.90
N LYS A 9 -7.34 -12.62 -21.95
CA LYS A 9 -7.71 -11.71 -20.88
C LYS A 9 -7.46 -10.25 -21.22
N THR A 10 -6.96 -9.96 -22.39
CA THR A 10 -6.62 -8.59 -22.78
C THR A 10 -7.80 -7.64 -22.64
N ASN A 11 -9.00 -8.07 -23.05
CA ASN A 11 -10.19 -7.22 -22.92
C ASN A 11 -10.56 -6.96 -21.47
N LYS A 12 -10.39 -7.95 -20.60
CA LYS A 12 -10.66 -7.79 -19.17
C LYS A 12 -9.64 -6.85 -18.53
N ILE A 13 -8.40 -6.96 -18.96
CA ILE A 13 -7.33 -6.07 -18.49
C ILE A 13 -7.65 -4.63 -18.90
N THR A 14 -8.17 -4.42 -20.10
CA THR A 14 -8.55 -3.09 -20.57
C THR A 14 -9.64 -2.47 -19.70
N ILE A 15 -10.66 -3.26 -19.31
CA ILE A 15 -11.72 -2.79 -18.43
C ILE A 15 -11.16 -2.42 -17.06
N LEU A 16 -10.28 -3.27 -16.51
CA LEU A 16 -9.62 -2.98 -15.23
C LEU A 16 -8.74 -1.75 -15.34
N TRP A 17 -8.13 -1.53 -16.49
CA TRP A 17 -7.30 -0.36 -16.73
C TRP A 17 -8.13 0.91 -16.69
N GLU A 18 -9.35 0.91 -17.22
CA GLU A 18 -10.24 2.05 -17.13
C GLU A 18 -10.63 2.34 -15.69
N ASP A 19 -10.90 1.29 -14.89
CA ASP A 19 -11.16 1.45 -13.45
C ASP A 19 -9.94 2.04 -12.74
N ILE A 20 -8.75 1.60 -13.10
CA ILE A 20 -7.50 2.12 -12.55
C ILE A 20 -7.35 3.60 -12.86
N ILE A 21 -7.60 4.00 -14.11
CA ILE A 21 -7.52 5.40 -14.51
C ILE A 21 -8.53 6.25 -13.75
N MET A 22 -9.70 5.69 -13.44
CA MET A 22 -10.73 6.38 -12.69
C MET A 22 -10.44 6.40 -11.19
N SER A 23 -9.50 5.58 -10.71
CA SER A 23 -9.15 5.57 -9.30
C SER A 23 -8.40 6.84 -8.93
N LYS A 24 -8.80 7.44 -7.81
CA LYS A 24 -8.22 8.70 -7.32
C LYS A 24 -7.25 8.51 -6.19
N LEU A 25 -6.98 7.28 -5.80
CA LEU A 25 -6.02 6.93 -4.77
C LEU A 25 -5.08 5.87 -5.31
N ARG A 26 -3.83 5.96 -4.92
CA ARG A 26 -2.86 4.91 -5.24
C ARG A 26 -1.84 4.79 -4.12
N VAL A 27 -1.39 3.56 -3.89
CA VAL A 27 -0.24 3.29 -3.05
C VAL A 27 1.01 3.40 -3.91
N TRP A 28 2.05 4.02 -3.39
CA TRP A 28 3.37 3.99 -4.02
C TRP A 28 4.32 3.23 -3.10
N TRP A 29 5.24 2.51 -3.70
CA TRP A 29 6.17 1.66 -2.95
C TRP A 29 7.50 1.57 -3.66
N ILE A 30 8.56 1.83 -2.91
CA ILE A 30 9.93 1.64 -3.36
C ILE A 30 10.50 0.49 -2.54
N PRO A 31 10.67 -0.69 -3.16
CA PRO A 31 11.08 -1.88 -2.40
C PRO A 31 12.49 -1.80 -1.84
N GLN A 32 13.33 -0.99 -2.47
CA GLN A 32 14.71 -0.82 -2.05
C GLN A 32 15.13 0.62 -2.31
N ILE A 33 15.47 1.35 -1.25
CA ILE A 33 15.96 2.73 -1.40
C ILE A 33 17.22 2.71 -2.26
N GLY A 34 17.27 3.58 -3.25
CA GLY A 34 18.37 3.67 -4.19
C GLY A 34 18.01 3.27 -5.61
N ILE A 35 16.93 2.53 -5.81
CA ILE A 35 16.40 2.32 -7.16
C ILE A 35 15.53 3.50 -7.55
N ASN A 36 15.41 3.77 -8.84
CA ASN A 36 14.65 4.91 -9.35
C ASN A 36 13.24 4.56 -9.76
N GLU A 37 12.81 3.32 -9.55
CA GLU A 37 11.51 2.85 -9.97
C GLU A 37 10.54 2.82 -8.79
N ILE A 38 9.35 3.35 -9.00
CA ILE A 38 8.29 3.34 -8.00
C ILE A 38 7.19 2.40 -8.47
N PHE A 39 6.77 1.53 -7.58
CA PHE A 39 5.67 0.61 -7.83
C PHE A 39 4.38 1.27 -7.37
N TYR A 40 3.39 1.36 -8.26
CA TYR A 40 2.11 1.98 -7.94
C TYR A 40 0.98 0.96 -7.98
N VAL A 41 0.08 1.05 -7.01
CA VAL A 41 -1.12 0.20 -6.98
C VAL A 41 -2.34 1.08 -6.72
N PRO A 42 -3.31 1.08 -7.62
CA PRO A 42 -4.55 1.83 -7.38
C PRO A 42 -5.35 1.18 -6.27
N VAL A 43 -5.94 2.01 -5.41
CA VAL A 43 -6.82 1.54 -4.35
C VAL A 43 -8.06 2.44 -4.32
N ASN A 44 -9.13 1.94 -3.74
CA ASN A 44 -10.39 2.66 -3.71
C ASN A 44 -10.62 3.47 -2.43
N THR A 45 -9.99 3.07 -1.35
CA THR A 45 -10.15 3.71 -0.05
C THR A 45 -8.81 3.81 0.67
N PRO A 46 -8.68 4.75 1.63
CA PRO A 46 -7.48 4.80 2.47
C PRO A 46 -7.25 3.51 3.26
N GLU A 47 -8.32 2.87 3.71
CA GLU A 47 -8.25 1.62 4.47
C GLU A 47 -7.67 0.49 3.61
N GLU A 48 -8.08 0.43 2.35
CA GLU A 48 -7.51 -0.53 1.39
C GLU A 48 -6.02 -0.26 1.18
N GLY A 49 -5.65 1.01 1.10
CA GLY A 49 -4.25 1.41 1.00
C GLY A 49 -3.43 0.99 2.21
N LYS A 50 -3.99 1.12 3.40
CA LYS A 50 -3.34 0.68 4.64
C LYS A 50 -3.07 -0.82 4.63
N LYS A 51 -4.06 -1.62 4.26
CA LYS A 51 -3.88 -3.08 4.17
C LYS A 51 -2.78 -3.45 3.18
N LEU A 52 -2.75 -2.78 2.05
CA LEU A 52 -1.74 -3.05 1.03
C LEU A 52 -0.34 -2.68 1.53
N LEU A 53 -0.19 -1.52 2.15
CA LEU A 53 1.10 -1.09 2.69
C LEU A 53 1.60 -2.05 3.77
N ASP A 54 0.73 -2.50 4.66
CA ASP A 54 1.09 -3.48 5.67
C ASP A 54 1.51 -4.81 5.04
N THR A 55 0.82 -5.23 3.98
CA THR A 55 1.16 -6.45 3.25
C THR A 55 2.53 -6.34 2.60
N LEU A 56 2.81 -5.21 1.93
CA LEU A 56 4.10 -5.00 1.28
C LEU A 56 5.23 -4.96 2.31
N ALA A 57 5.02 -4.31 3.43
CA ALA A 57 6.02 -4.25 4.50
C ALA A 57 6.28 -5.63 5.09
N ALA A 58 5.23 -6.41 5.33
CA ALA A 58 5.36 -7.76 5.86
C ALA A 58 6.06 -8.68 4.86
N TYR A 59 5.72 -8.57 3.59
CA TYR A 59 6.35 -9.37 2.55
C TYR A 59 7.84 -9.05 2.42
N ASP A 60 8.20 -7.78 2.55
CA ASP A 60 9.58 -7.37 2.52
C ASP A 60 10.37 -7.98 3.70
N ALA A 61 9.78 -7.93 4.89
CA ALA A 61 10.38 -8.57 6.07
C ALA A 61 10.47 -10.09 5.92
N PHE A 62 9.47 -10.71 5.33
CA PHE A 62 9.46 -12.14 5.03
C PHE A 62 10.62 -12.51 4.09
N GLN A 63 10.84 -11.72 3.05
CA GLN A 63 11.94 -11.94 2.14
C GLN A 63 13.29 -11.82 2.84
N LEU A 64 13.42 -10.85 3.73
CA LEU A 64 14.65 -10.63 4.47
C LEU A 64 14.96 -11.82 5.40
N GLN A 65 13.95 -12.28 6.16
CA GLN A 65 14.15 -13.37 7.09
C GLN A 65 14.50 -14.71 6.39
N ASN A 66 14.12 -14.85 5.12
CA ASN A 66 14.37 -16.06 4.34
C ASN A 66 15.52 -15.90 3.36
N ASN A 67 16.31 -14.86 3.52
CA ASN A 67 17.51 -14.59 2.72
C ASN A 67 17.23 -14.38 1.22
N VAL A 68 16.01 -13.96 0.88
CA VAL A 68 15.66 -13.60 -0.50
C VAL A 68 16.15 -12.18 -0.79
N LYS A 69 16.24 -11.36 0.26
CA LYS A 69 16.67 -9.98 0.18
C LYS A 69 17.76 -9.74 1.21
N SER A 70 18.72 -8.88 0.90
CA SER A 70 19.87 -8.65 1.77
C SER A 70 19.61 -7.61 2.87
N ASP A 71 18.65 -6.74 2.66
CA ASP A 71 18.29 -5.71 3.63
C ASP A 71 16.84 -5.27 3.42
N CYS A 72 16.36 -4.39 4.30
CA CYS A 72 14.97 -3.96 4.33
C CYS A 72 14.88 -2.44 4.33
N PHE A 73 15.34 -1.82 3.25
CA PHE A 73 15.29 -0.36 3.07
C PHE A 73 14.20 0.01 2.08
N ASN A 74 12.95 -0.13 2.51
CA ASN A 74 11.79 0.22 1.71
C ASN A 74 11.17 1.52 2.20
N VAL A 75 10.35 2.12 1.36
CA VAL A 75 9.54 3.28 1.70
C VAL A 75 8.29 3.29 0.84
N GLY A 76 7.20 3.74 1.40
CA GLY A 76 5.94 3.80 0.68
C GLY A 76 4.95 4.74 1.32
N GLY A 77 3.83 4.92 0.67
CA GLY A 77 2.77 5.77 1.16
C GLY A 77 1.54 5.76 0.26
N LEU A 78 0.61 6.64 0.58
CA LEU A 78 -0.64 6.78 -0.15
C LEU A 78 -0.68 8.15 -0.81
N GLN A 79 -1.13 8.18 -2.06
CA GLN A 79 -1.30 9.42 -2.82
C GLN A 79 -2.74 9.57 -3.28
N MET A 80 -3.16 10.81 -3.43
CA MET A 80 -4.46 11.15 -3.98
C MET A 80 -4.27 12.04 -5.22
N PHE A 81 -5.19 11.89 -6.16
CA PHE A 81 -5.16 12.65 -7.40
C PHE A 81 -5.98 13.93 -7.26
N ASP A 82 -5.38 15.06 -7.61
CA ASP A 82 -6.06 16.34 -7.65
C ASP A 82 -6.48 16.63 -9.09
N GLU A 83 -7.79 16.73 -9.31
CA GLU A 83 -8.33 16.95 -10.64
C GLU A 83 -8.05 18.35 -11.19
N GLU A 84 -7.93 19.35 -10.33
CA GLU A 84 -7.65 20.71 -10.77
C GLU A 84 -6.23 20.86 -11.30
N ASP A 85 -5.26 20.30 -10.57
CA ASP A 85 -3.86 20.34 -10.96
C ASP A 85 -3.48 19.19 -11.90
N GLU A 86 -4.34 18.19 -12.03
CA GLU A 86 -4.07 16.98 -12.79
C GLU A 86 -2.77 16.30 -12.35
N ASP A 87 -2.57 16.23 -11.03
CA ASP A 87 -1.35 15.68 -10.46
C ASP A 87 -1.64 14.91 -9.17
N TRP A 88 -0.65 14.16 -8.71
CA TRP A 88 -0.76 13.34 -7.51
C TRP A 88 -0.07 14.03 -6.34
N TYR A 89 -0.72 13.99 -5.18
CA TYR A 89 -0.20 14.57 -3.93
C TYR A 89 -0.29 13.55 -2.81
N ASP A 90 0.49 13.75 -1.77
CA ASP A 90 0.39 12.93 -0.58
C ASP A 90 -1.02 13.00 -0.01
N TRP A 91 -1.53 11.85 0.40
CA TRP A 91 -2.89 11.75 0.92
C TRP A 91 -3.06 12.54 2.21
N ASN A 92 -4.19 13.20 2.30
CA ASN A 92 -4.65 13.82 3.54
C ASN A 92 -6.18 13.82 3.54
N VAL A 93 -6.76 13.97 4.71
CA VAL A 93 -8.21 14.07 4.85
C VAL A 93 -8.54 14.97 6.03
N GLU A 94 -9.60 15.77 5.87
CA GLU A 94 -10.16 16.57 6.94
C GLU A 94 -11.51 15.97 7.33
N THR A 95 -11.65 15.66 8.62
CA THR A 95 -12.90 15.16 9.18
C THR A 95 -13.53 16.28 10.02
N ASP A 96 -14.69 16.04 10.56
CA ASP A 96 -15.33 17.02 11.45
C ASP A 96 -14.52 17.29 12.71
N ASN A 97 -13.64 16.37 13.09
CA ASN A 97 -12.90 16.43 14.33
C ASN A 97 -11.43 16.78 14.15
N TYR A 98 -10.84 16.47 12.99
CA TYR A 98 -9.40 16.51 12.87
C TYR A 98 -8.94 16.56 11.42
N PHE A 99 -7.70 17.01 11.22
CA PHE A 99 -7.01 16.92 9.93
C PHE A 99 -5.93 15.83 10.03
N TYR A 100 -5.97 14.88 9.11
CA TYR A 100 -5.00 13.78 9.09
C TYR A 100 -4.16 13.84 7.81
N ASP A 101 -2.86 13.81 7.95
CA ASP A 101 -1.92 13.64 6.84
C ASP A 101 -1.05 12.39 7.02
N ASP A 102 -1.29 11.63 8.07
CA ASP A 102 -0.64 10.37 8.37
C ASP A 102 -1.67 9.25 8.32
N LEU A 103 -1.49 8.34 7.37
CA LEU A 103 -2.46 7.25 7.17
C LEU A 103 -2.57 6.34 8.39
N ASP A 104 -1.45 6.04 9.04
CA ASP A 104 -1.46 5.19 10.24
C ASP A 104 -2.24 5.84 11.37
N GLU A 105 -2.06 7.14 11.57
CA GLU A 105 -2.78 7.88 12.59
C GLU A 105 -4.28 7.87 12.31
N TYR A 106 -4.66 8.13 11.05
CA TYR A 106 -6.07 8.08 10.66
C TYR A 106 -6.68 6.70 10.91
N CYS A 107 -5.98 5.65 10.50
CA CYS A 107 -6.51 4.29 10.61
C CYS A 107 -6.64 3.78 12.05
N LYS A 108 -5.99 4.44 13.00
CA LYS A 108 -6.11 4.13 14.45
C LYS A 108 -7.09 5.03 15.16
N SER A 109 -7.63 6.03 14.46
CA SER A 109 -8.48 7.04 15.07
C SER A 109 -9.94 6.60 15.16
N GLU A 110 -10.72 7.37 15.90
CA GLU A 110 -12.17 7.17 16.00
C GLU A 110 -12.87 7.51 14.70
N ASP A 111 -12.24 8.28 13.83
CA ASP A 111 -12.80 8.64 12.54
C ASP A 111 -12.75 7.50 11.53
N CYS A 112 -11.97 6.46 11.79
CA CYS A 112 -11.88 5.31 10.92
C CYS A 112 -12.76 4.18 11.44
N GLU A 113 -13.83 3.87 10.72
CA GLU A 113 -14.77 2.82 11.11
C GLU A 113 -14.16 1.42 11.09
N GLN A 114 -13.10 1.24 10.32
CA GLN A 114 -12.42 -0.05 10.15
C GLN A 114 -11.18 -0.19 11.01
N ALA A 115 -10.99 0.69 12.01
CA ALA A 115 -9.74 0.71 12.79
C ALA A 115 -9.41 -0.64 13.43
N GLU A 116 -10.40 -1.29 14.04
CA GLU A 116 -10.19 -2.60 14.65
C GLU A 116 -9.86 -3.67 13.63
N GLU A 117 -10.56 -3.68 12.50
CA GLU A 117 -10.30 -4.62 11.42
C GLU A 117 -8.88 -4.46 10.87
N LEU A 118 -8.45 -3.22 10.68
CA LEU A 118 -7.12 -2.91 10.17
C LEU A 118 -6.02 -3.33 11.15
N GLU A 119 -6.24 -3.10 12.43
CA GLU A 119 -5.30 -3.54 13.47
C GLU A 119 -5.18 -5.06 13.49
N ASN A 120 -6.31 -5.75 13.42
CA ASN A 120 -6.32 -7.21 13.40
C ASN A 120 -5.65 -7.76 12.15
N PHE A 121 -5.87 -7.13 10.99
CA PHE A 121 -5.22 -7.52 9.75
C PHE A 121 -3.70 -7.37 9.87
N GLN A 122 -3.24 -6.23 10.37
CA GLN A 122 -1.81 -5.99 10.55
C GLN A 122 -1.18 -7.06 11.45
N LYS A 123 -1.82 -7.35 12.57
CA LYS A 123 -1.33 -8.38 13.49
C LYS A 123 -1.23 -9.76 12.81
N GLU A 124 -2.23 -10.12 12.04
CA GLU A 124 -2.23 -11.41 11.34
C GLU A 124 -1.12 -11.50 10.31
N VAL A 125 -0.94 -10.45 9.53
CA VAL A 125 0.08 -10.45 8.48
C VAL A 125 1.48 -10.48 9.08
N PHE A 126 1.74 -9.68 10.12
CA PHE A 126 3.05 -9.61 10.74
C PHE A 126 3.37 -10.76 11.68
N LYS A 127 2.36 -11.52 12.09
CA LYS A 127 2.53 -12.68 12.97
C LYS A 127 3.43 -13.76 12.38
N GLN A 128 3.50 -13.87 11.06
CA GLN A 128 4.33 -14.84 10.36
C GLN A 128 5.80 -14.43 10.26
N ILE A 129 6.15 -13.25 10.75
CA ILE A 129 7.52 -12.73 10.70
C ILE A 129 8.24 -13.08 12.01
N ASP A 130 9.41 -13.68 11.88
CA ASP A 130 10.29 -13.93 13.03
C ASP A 130 11.28 -12.77 13.15
N TRP A 131 10.94 -11.83 14.00
CA TRP A 131 11.72 -10.60 14.15
C TRP A 131 13.14 -10.84 14.65
N SER A 132 13.39 -11.99 15.30
CA SER A 132 14.75 -12.33 15.75
C SER A 132 15.70 -12.60 14.57
N LYS A 133 15.17 -12.90 13.41
CA LYS A 133 15.97 -13.16 12.20
C LYS A 133 16.22 -11.92 11.36
N ILE A 134 15.66 -10.78 11.76
CA ILE A 134 15.79 -9.54 11.00
C ILE A 134 16.85 -8.67 11.67
N PRO A 135 17.92 -8.31 10.95
CA PRO A 135 18.96 -7.46 11.52
C PRO A 135 18.45 -6.05 11.81
N ASP A 136 19.01 -5.43 12.82
CA ASP A 136 18.67 -4.05 13.20
C ASP A 136 19.20 -3.03 12.18
#